data_f747518d048212f10e488d95f4276a2c
#
_entry.id   f747518d048212f10e488d95f4276a2c
#
_cell.length_a   1.000
_cell.length_b   1.000
_cell.length_c   1.000
_cell.angle_alpha   90.00
_cell.angle_beta   90.00
_cell.angle_gamma   90.00
#
_symmetry.space_group_name_H-M   'P 1'
#
loop_
_entity.id
_entity.type
_entity.pdbx_description
1 polymer ?
#
loop_
_entity_poly.entity_id
_entity_poly.type
_entity_poly.pdbx_seq_one_letter_code
_entity_poly.pdbx_strand_id
1 'polypeptide(L)'
;AAAPKPATAAPAAATAAKPAAATQATGSKAAAINFALSKVGQAYVYGGSSDGGWDCSGLTQAAYRQAGVSLPRVAADQADTTTRVSLDSLQPGDLLFWSNNGSNSGVYHVALYVGDGKYVEAANPRAGVRVETIADYAPDFAGRI
;
A
#
# COMPACT_ATOMS: atom_id res chain seq x y z
N ALA A 1 0.00 -15.55 8.05
CA ALA A 1 0.57 -14.68 7.98
C ALA A 1 0.96 -13.85 9.10
N ALA A 2 1.72 -13.64 9.67
CA ALA A 2 1.95 -12.96 10.60
C ALA A 2 2.83 -12.05 10.63
N ALA A 3 2.98 -11.32 10.80
CA ALA A 3 3.50 -10.39 10.76
C ALA A 3 4.28 -9.77 11.53
N PRO A 4 4.87 -9.38 11.41
CA PRO A 4 5.78 -8.76 12.07
C PRO A 4 5.58 -7.49 12.48
N LYS A 5 5.74 -6.98 12.70
CA LYS A 5 5.59 -5.97 13.12
C LYS A 5 6.15 -4.94 12.79
N PRO A 6 6.17 -4.29 12.81
CA PRO A 6 6.34 -3.28 12.37
C PRO A 6 7.06 -2.37 12.81
N ALA A 7 7.31 -1.98 12.71
CA ALA A 7 7.86 -1.16 12.96
C ALA A 7 7.75 -0.08 13.17
N THR A 8 7.84 0.47 13.22
CA THR A 8 7.71 1.46 13.36
C THR A 8 7.98 2.33 13.10
N ALA A 9 8.04 2.67 13.00
CA ALA A 9 8.18 3.54 12.84
C ALA A 9 8.21 4.42 12.76
N ALA A 10 8.02 4.67 12.67
CA ALA A 10 7.95 5.46 12.60
C ALA A 10 7.88 6.34 12.63
N PRO A 11 7.80 6.76 12.68
CA PRO A 11 7.58 7.58 12.79
C PRO A 11 7.38 8.26 12.62
N ALA A 12 6.89 8.34 12.40
CA ALA A 12 6.53 8.79 12.26
C ALA A 12 6.28 9.35 12.11
N ALA A 13 5.89 9.47 11.97
CA ALA A 13 5.58 9.80 11.88
C ALA A 13 5.42 10.22 11.79
N ALA A 14 5.11 10.34 11.63
CA ALA A 14 5.00 10.46 11.61
C ALA A 14 5.01 10.83 11.51
N THR A 15 4.85 10.96 11.37
CA THR A 15 4.97 10.99 11.38
C THR A 15 5.29 11.13 11.27
N ALA A 16 5.25 11.36 11.18
CA ALA A 16 5.62 11.25 11.12
C ALA A 16 6.00 11.33 10.88
N ALA A 17 5.98 11.50 10.73
CA ALA A 17 6.42 11.32 10.62
C ALA A 17 6.84 11.35 10.38
N LYS A 18 6.87 11.38 9.96
CA LYS A 18 7.33 11.16 9.75
C LYS A 18 7.92 11.16 9.55
N PRO A 19 7.99 11.36 9.52
CA PRO A 19 8.63 11.19 9.25
C PRO A 19 9.16 10.88 9.06
N ALA A 20 9.21 10.92 8.93
CA ALA A 20 9.74 10.64 8.65
C ALA A 20 10.01 10.25 8.29
N ALA A 21 10.01 10.30 8.15
CA ALA A 21 10.26 10.08 7.74
C ALA A 21 10.39 9.94 7.24
N ALA A 22 10.39 10.13 7.12
CA ALA A 22 10.44 10.12 6.60
C ALA A 22 10.51 10.16 6.03
N THR A 23 10.67 10.34 5.93
CA THR A 23 10.78 10.41 5.41
C THR A 23 10.72 10.27 4.86
N GLN A 24 10.82 10.10 4.75
CA GLN A 24 10.66 10.01 4.28
C GLN A 24 10.37 9.72 3.31
N ALA A 25 9.74 9.27 3.66
CA ALA A 25 9.18 9.26 2.43
C ALA A 25 9.38 10.52 1.86
N THR A 26 9.78 10.68 0.89
CA THR A 26 9.99 11.94 0.33
C THR A 26 8.69 12.49 -0.13
N GLY A 27 8.70 13.66 -0.66
CA GLY A 27 7.53 14.33 -1.10
C GLY A 27 6.66 13.49 -2.02
N SER A 28 7.26 12.75 -2.95
CA SER A 28 6.45 12.01 -3.90
C SER A 28 5.73 10.84 -3.25
N LYS A 29 6.39 10.11 -2.38
CA LYS A 29 5.72 9.01 -1.70
C LYS A 29 4.71 9.52 -0.69
N ALA A 30 4.98 10.64 -0.07
CA ALA A 30 3.99 11.27 0.82
C ALA A 30 2.74 11.64 0.04
N ALA A 31 2.87 12.09 -1.19
CA ALA A 31 1.69 12.41 -2.02
C ALA A 31 0.86 11.17 -2.30
N ALA A 32 1.51 10.04 -2.57
CA ALA A 32 0.79 8.79 -2.79
C ALA A 32 0.05 8.36 -1.53
N ILE A 33 0.70 8.43 -0.38
CA ILE A 33 0.11 8.05 0.89
C ILE A 33 -1.08 8.95 1.22
N ASN A 34 -0.90 10.25 1.09
CA ASN A 34 -1.96 11.20 1.40
C ASN A 34 -3.17 10.98 0.49
N PHE A 35 -2.92 10.72 -0.79
CA PHE A 35 -4.00 10.43 -1.71
C PHE A 35 -4.80 9.21 -1.25
N ALA A 36 -4.11 8.11 -0.97
CA ALA A 36 -4.78 6.88 -0.57
C ALA A 36 -5.56 7.06 0.72
N LEU A 37 -4.97 7.75 1.70
CA LEU A 37 -5.66 8.01 2.96
C LEU A 37 -6.90 8.85 2.76
N SER A 38 -6.88 9.75 1.79
CA SER A 38 -8.04 10.61 1.53
C SER A 38 -9.22 9.83 0.96
N LYS A 39 -9.00 8.61 0.48
CA LYS A 39 -10.07 7.78 -0.10
C LYS A 39 -10.69 6.81 0.91
N VAL A 40 -10.18 6.77 2.12
CA VAL A 40 -10.73 5.90 3.17
C VAL A 40 -12.22 6.21 3.34
N GLY A 41 -13.03 5.17 3.37
CA GLY A 41 -14.50 5.31 3.45
C GLY A 41 -15.20 5.20 2.12
N GLN A 42 -14.48 5.28 1.01
CA GLN A 42 -15.12 5.11 -0.29
C GLN A 42 -15.33 3.62 -0.59
N ALA A 43 -16.19 3.35 -1.55
CA ALA A 43 -16.62 2.00 -1.85
C ALA A 43 -15.53 1.21 -2.59
N TYR A 44 -15.56 -0.11 -2.40
CA TYR A 44 -14.81 -1.01 -3.26
C TYR A 44 -15.69 -1.34 -4.46
N VAL A 45 -15.12 -1.21 -5.66
CA VAL A 45 -15.80 -1.60 -6.89
C VAL A 45 -14.81 -2.37 -7.74
N TYR A 46 -15.18 -3.58 -8.13
CA TYR A 46 -14.31 -4.40 -8.98
C TYR A 46 -13.99 -3.63 -10.26
N GLY A 47 -12.70 -3.53 -10.58
CA GLY A 47 -12.26 -2.76 -11.74
C GLY A 47 -12.25 -1.25 -11.53
N GLY A 48 -12.56 -0.78 -10.31
CA GLY A 48 -12.65 0.65 -10.05
C GLY A 48 -11.31 1.33 -9.89
N SER A 49 -11.20 2.55 -10.41
CA SER A 49 -9.97 3.31 -10.34
C SER A 49 -10.22 4.82 -10.21
N SER A 50 -11.37 5.21 -9.70
CA SER A 50 -11.72 6.63 -9.56
C SER A 50 -12.60 6.83 -8.33
N ASP A 51 -12.81 8.10 -7.98
CA ASP A 51 -13.64 8.44 -6.83
C ASP A 51 -14.99 7.76 -6.91
N GLY A 52 -15.40 7.23 -5.76
CA GLY A 52 -16.64 6.51 -5.66
C GLY A 52 -16.50 5.00 -5.84
N GLY A 53 -15.39 4.53 -6.35
CA GLY A 53 -15.22 3.10 -6.51
C GLY A 53 -13.79 2.73 -6.85
N TRP A 54 -13.16 1.96 -5.97
CA TRP A 54 -11.76 1.55 -6.11
C TRP A 54 -11.62 0.06 -5.96
N ASP A 55 -10.77 -0.56 -6.78
CA ASP A 55 -10.26 -1.87 -6.40
C ASP A 55 -8.84 -1.70 -5.88
N CYS A 56 -8.20 -2.78 -5.44
CA CYS A 56 -6.93 -2.69 -4.75
C CYS A 56 -5.84 -2.04 -5.61
N SER A 57 -5.68 -2.52 -6.82
CA SER A 57 -4.62 -2.01 -7.71
C SER A 57 -5.00 -0.68 -8.35
N GLY A 58 -6.29 -0.41 -8.50
CA GLY A 58 -6.75 0.89 -8.98
C GLY A 58 -6.40 2.00 -8.00
N LEU A 59 -6.56 1.71 -6.71
CA LEU A 59 -6.20 2.67 -5.67
C LEU A 59 -4.70 2.94 -5.65
N THR A 60 -3.87 1.91 -5.65
CA THR A 60 -2.43 2.11 -5.64
C THR A 60 -1.93 2.77 -6.91
N GLN A 61 -2.51 2.41 -8.05
CA GLN A 61 -2.17 3.07 -9.32
C GLN A 61 -2.44 4.57 -9.25
N ALA A 62 -3.63 4.93 -8.81
CA ALA A 62 -4.01 6.35 -8.72
C ALA A 62 -3.17 7.09 -7.69
N ALA A 63 -2.88 6.44 -6.56
CA ALA A 63 -2.06 7.04 -5.52
C ALA A 63 -0.66 7.36 -6.05
N TYR A 64 -0.02 6.42 -6.72
CA TYR A 64 1.31 6.66 -7.24
C TYR A 64 1.32 7.62 -8.42
N ARG A 65 0.21 7.75 -9.13
CA ARG A 65 0.11 8.79 -10.16
C ARG A 65 0.31 10.17 -9.53
N GLN A 66 -0.15 10.38 -8.32
CA GLN A 66 0.07 11.64 -7.61
C GLN A 66 1.54 11.87 -7.28
N ALA A 67 2.30 10.80 -7.23
CA ALA A 67 3.74 10.88 -6.98
C ALA A 67 4.55 10.96 -8.28
N GLY A 68 3.88 11.02 -9.42
CA GLY A 68 4.56 11.07 -10.70
C GLY A 68 5.00 9.71 -11.23
N VAL A 69 4.48 8.63 -10.66
CA VAL A 69 4.87 7.27 -11.06
C VAL A 69 3.70 6.60 -11.75
N SER A 70 3.96 6.01 -12.92
CA SER A 70 2.95 5.28 -13.67
C SER A 70 3.06 3.80 -13.35
N LEU A 71 2.12 3.29 -12.56
CA LEU A 71 2.08 1.86 -12.26
C LEU A 71 1.17 1.14 -13.25
N PRO A 72 1.45 -0.13 -13.52
CA PRO A 72 0.50 -0.95 -14.29
C PRO A 72 -0.85 -1.06 -13.56
N ARG A 73 -1.86 -1.50 -14.28
CA ARG A 73 -3.23 -1.51 -13.74
C ARG A 73 -3.48 -2.64 -12.76
N VAL A 74 -2.88 -3.81 -12.97
CA VAL A 74 -3.20 -4.97 -12.14
C VAL A 74 -2.12 -5.24 -11.10
N ALA A 75 -2.52 -5.84 -10.00
CA ALA A 75 -1.64 -6.01 -8.84
C ALA A 75 -0.38 -6.82 -9.16
N ALA A 76 -0.51 -7.91 -9.90
CA ALA A 76 0.66 -8.73 -10.22
C ALA A 76 1.67 -7.95 -11.06
N ASP A 77 1.18 -7.14 -11.99
CA ASP A 77 2.07 -6.33 -12.81
C ASP A 77 2.72 -5.22 -11.99
N GLN A 78 1.99 -4.68 -11.00
CA GLN A 78 2.59 -3.70 -10.09
C GLN A 78 3.75 -4.32 -9.31
N ALA A 79 3.59 -5.57 -8.87
CA ALA A 79 4.67 -6.27 -8.18
C ALA A 79 5.92 -6.36 -9.05
N ASP A 80 5.74 -6.57 -10.35
CA ASP A 80 6.87 -6.66 -11.28
C ASP A 80 7.66 -5.36 -11.39
N THR A 81 7.06 -4.22 -11.06
CA THR A 81 7.75 -2.93 -11.15
C THR A 81 8.51 -2.59 -9.88
N THR A 82 8.38 -3.39 -8.83
CA THR A 82 9.00 -3.09 -7.54
C THR A 82 10.26 -3.90 -7.33
N THR A 83 11.10 -3.39 -6.43
CA THR A 83 12.22 -4.17 -5.88
C THR A 83 11.74 -4.77 -4.57
N ARG A 84 11.86 -6.09 -4.43
CA ARG A 84 11.38 -6.76 -3.22
C ARG A 84 12.18 -6.30 -2.00
N VAL A 85 11.46 -6.03 -0.91
CA VAL A 85 12.07 -5.63 0.36
C VAL A 85 11.57 -6.54 1.47
N SER A 86 12.36 -6.66 2.53
CA SER A 86 11.99 -7.47 3.68
C SER A 86 10.80 -6.85 4.40
N LEU A 87 9.92 -7.70 4.90
CA LEU A 87 8.82 -7.23 5.75
C LEU A 87 9.33 -6.63 7.06
N ASP A 88 10.57 -6.91 7.42
CA ASP A 88 11.19 -6.31 8.61
C ASP A 88 11.78 -4.94 8.34
N SER A 89 11.79 -4.50 7.11
CA SER A 89 12.43 -3.24 6.72
C SER A 89 11.48 -2.33 5.94
N LEU A 90 10.19 -2.39 6.24
CA LEU A 90 9.19 -1.62 5.52
C LEU A 90 9.36 -0.12 5.73
N GLN A 91 9.11 0.63 4.68
CA GLN A 91 9.10 2.08 4.72
C GLN A 91 7.77 2.59 4.14
N PRO A 92 7.26 3.70 4.64
CA PRO A 92 6.04 4.28 4.08
C PRO A 92 6.18 4.46 2.58
N GLY A 93 5.18 4.02 1.85
CA GLY A 93 5.20 4.02 0.39
C GLY A 93 5.46 2.66 -0.21
N ASP A 94 5.93 1.70 0.57
CA ASP A 94 6.12 0.35 0.04
C ASP A 94 4.77 -0.25 -0.32
N LEU A 95 4.75 -1.08 -1.37
CA LEU A 95 3.56 -1.83 -1.74
C LEU A 95 3.60 -3.19 -1.06
N LEU A 96 2.46 -3.59 -0.52
CA LEU A 96 2.32 -4.87 0.17
C LEU A 96 1.51 -5.80 -0.73
N PHE A 97 1.95 -7.04 -0.84
CA PHE A 97 1.34 -7.98 -1.79
C PHE A 97 0.92 -9.27 -1.11
N TRP A 98 -0.23 -9.78 -1.55
CA TRP A 98 -0.73 -11.09 -1.17
C TRP A 98 -0.71 -11.96 -2.41
N SER A 99 -0.16 -13.16 -2.30
CA SER A 99 0.12 -14.00 -3.45
C SER A 99 -0.25 -15.45 -3.17
N ASN A 100 -0.83 -16.11 -4.18
CA ASN A 100 -1.18 -17.53 -4.04
C ASN A 100 0.03 -18.44 -4.05
N ASN A 101 1.14 -18.00 -4.63
CA ASN A 101 2.33 -18.85 -4.77
C ASN A 101 3.60 -18.20 -4.25
N GLY A 102 3.49 -17.04 -3.59
CA GLY A 102 4.66 -16.35 -3.04
C GLY A 102 5.48 -15.58 -4.05
N SER A 103 5.12 -15.61 -5.31
CA SER A 103 5.83 -14.88 -6.34
C SER A 103 4.91 -13.82 -6.96
N ASN A 104 5.53 -12.95 -7.77
CA ASN A 104 4.77 -11.86 -8.39
C ASN A 104 3.61 -12.37 -9.24
N SER A 105 3.80 -13.48 -9.93
CA SER A 105 2.77 -13.98 -10.83
C SER A 105 1.50 -14.42 -10.14
N GLY A 106 1.59 -14.77 -8.85
CA GLY A 106 0.44 -15.21 -8.08
C GLY A 106 -0.24 -14.11 -7.28
N VAL A 107 0.18 -12.87 -7.43
CA VAL A 107 -0.37 -11.76 -6.65
C VAL A 107 -1.82 -11.51 -7.03
N TYR A 108 -2.68 -11.46 -6.00
CA TYR A 108 -4.11 -11.19 -6.19
C TYR A 108 -4.58 -9.96 -5.41
N HIS A 109 -3.74 -9.36 -4.58
CA HIS A 109 -4.11 -8.19 -3.80
C HIS A 109 -2.89 -7.33 -3.50
N VAL A 110 -3.10 -6.03 -3.43
CA VAL A 110 -2.05 -5.07 -3.14
C VAL A 110 -2.58 -3.98 -2.22
N ALA A 111 -1.71 -3.45 -1.37
CA ALA A 111 -2.03 -2.35 -0.48
C ALA A 111 -0.83 -1.42 -0.38
N LEU A 112 -1.05 -0.23 0.17
CA LEU A 112 -0.02 0.79 0.32
C LEU A 112 0.34 0.96 1.79
N TYR A 113 1.59 0.66 2.13
CA TYR A 113 2.06 0.81 3.51
C TYR A 113 2.21 2.28 3.85
N VAL A 114 1.63 2.68 4.99
CA VAL A 114 1.64 4.08 5.41
C VAL A 114 2.48 4.34 6.66
N GLY A 115 3.12 3.30 7.18
CA GLY A 115 3.94 3.43 8.39
C GLY A 115 3.22 2.90 9.62
N ASP A 116 3.96 2.73 10.70
CA ASP A 116 3.42 2.31 12.00
C ASP A 116 2.68 0.97 11.94
N GLY A 117 3.09 0.09 11.05
CA GLY A 117 2.46 -1.22 10.93
C GLY A 117 1.09 -1.20 10.27
N LYS A 118 0.77 -0.11 9.54
CA LYS A 118 -0.56 0.07 8.95
C LYS A 118 -0.48 0.28 7.45
N TYR A 119 -1.56 -0.09 6.77
CA TYR A 119 -1.64 0.14 5.33
C TYR A 119 -3.06 0.55 4.93
N VAL A 120 -3.17 1.17 3.76
CA VAL A 120 -4.44 1.52 3.17
C VAL A 120 -4.72 0.54 2.05
N GLU A 121 -5.92 0.02 2.00
CA GLU A 121 -6.33 -0.93 0.96
C GLU A 121 -7.77 -0.69 0.54
N ALA A 122 -8.06 -0.96 -0.73
CA ALA A 122 -9.44 -1.16 -1.17
C ALA A 122 -9.69 -2.65 -0.99
N ALA A 123 -10.37 -3.03 0.07
CA ALA A 123 -10.35 -4.40 0.55
C ALA A 123 -11.32 -5.33 -0.16
N ASN A 124 -12.59 -5.01 -0.10
CA ASN A 124 -13.66 -5.82 -0.68
C ASN A 124 -14.95 -5.00 -0.62
N PRO A 125 -16.04 -5.49 -1.27
CA PRO A 125 -17.28 -4.71 -1.31
C PRO A 125 -17.87 -4.38 0.04
N ARG A 126 -17.62 -5.22 1.04
CA ARG A 126 -18.15 -4.95 2.38
C ARG A 126 -17.36 -3.87 3.09
N ALA A 127 -16.04 -3.93 3.01
CA ALA A 127 -15.16 -3.06 3.78
C ALA A 127 -14.84 -1.74 3.07
N GLY A 128 -14.82 -1.75 1.75
CA GLY A 128 -14.41 -0.57 1.01
C GLY A 128 -12.94 -0.24 1.20
N VAL A 129 -12.62 1.03 1.10
CA VAL A 129 -11.27 1.52 1.33
C VAL A 129 -11.09 1.78 2.82
N ARG A 130 -10.04 1.19 3.38
CA ARG A 130 -9.82 1.25 4.83
C ARG A 130 -8.35 1.24 5.17
N VAL A 131 -8.05 1.57 6.43
CA VAL A 131 -6.72 1.35 7.02
C VAL A 131 -6.79 0.04 7.79
N GLU A 132 -5.79 -0.80 7.57
CA GLU A 132 -5.70 -2.09 8.26
C GLU A 132 -4.31 -2.22 8.87
N THR A 133 -4.13 -3.13 9.82
CA THR A 133 -2.82 -3.34 10.44
C THR A 133 -2.20 -4.64 9.95
N ILE A 134 -0.88 -4.63 9.81
CA ILE A 134 -0.16 -5.83 9.42
C ILE A 134 -0.33 -6.93 10.46
N ALA A 135 -0.42 -6.56 11.74
CA ALA A 135 -0.60 -7.54 12.81
C ALA A 135 -1.89 -8.33 12.63
N ASP A 136 -2.93 -7.70 12.09
CA ASP A 136 -4.21 -8.36 11.92
C ASP A 136 -4.31 -9.11 10.59
N TYR A 137 -3.62 -8.63 9.56
CA TYR A 137 -3.68 -9.27 8.25
C TYR A 137 -2.38 -8.98 7.50
N ALA A 138 -1.45 -9.90 7.59
CA ALA A 138 -0.11 -9.69 7.05
C ALA A 138 -0.02 -10.02 5.58
N PRO A 139 0.77 -9.23 4.83
CA PRO A 139 1.04 -9.55 3.42
C PRO A 139 2.03 -10.71 3.31
N ASP A 140 2.12 -11.27 2.11
CA ASP A 140 3.09 -12.32 1.85
C ASP A 140 4.48 -11.75 1.56
N PHE A 141 4.53 -10.60 0.88
CA PHE A 141 5.80 -9.91 0.66
C PHE A 141 5.54 -8.43 0.31
N ALA A 142 6.61 -7.68 0.18
CA ALA A 142 6.52 -6.26 -0.13
C ALA A 142 7.52 -5.87 -1.20
N GLY A 143 7.24 -4.75 -1.87
CA GLY A 143 8.13 -4.21 -2.88
C GLY A 143 8.18 -2.69 -2.80
N ARG A 144 9.31 -2.15 -3.20
CA ARG A 144 9.54 -0.70 -3.16
C ARG A 144 9.68 -0.14 -4.56
N ILE A 145 9.02 0.97 -4.77
CA ILE A 145 9.10 1.71 -6.02
C ILE A 145 10.45 2.41 -6.14
#